data_07c228668e22f6788bf05caf59699eee
#
_entry.id   07c228668e22f6788bf05caf59699eee
#
_cell.length_a   1.000
_cell.length_b   1.000
_cell.length_c   1.000
_cell.angle_alpha   90.00
_cell.angle_beta   90.00
_cell.angle_gamma   90.00
#
_symmetry.space_group_name_H-M   'P 1'
#
loop_
_entity.id
_entity.type
_entity.pdbx_description
1 polymer ?
#
loop_
_entity_poly.entity_id
_entity_poly.type
_entity_poly.pdbx_seq_one_letter_code
_entity_poly.pdbx_strand_id
1 'polypeptide(L)'
;MRVPTQTGSGGMSINMTPMIDVVFQLIVFFTATSTIAKGEFGQRVELPAAEKGKDRDESTQKKKITANVLSSGEVSVGGRTTNAAEFQEILQAELAQHSANQLEVQFRADRAAPYCAVEPLLLACARKGVWQVSFAVKRPDQ
;
A
#
# COMPACT_ATOMS: atom_id res chain seq x y z
N MET A 1 14.26 -5.75 -82.38
CA MET A 1 13.34 -5.22 -81.38
C MET A 1 13.56 -5.96 -80.08
N ARG A 2 14.12 -5.30 -79.00
CA ARG A 2 14.31 -5.88 -77.69
C ARG A 2 13.25 -5.25 -76.77
N VAL A 3 12.35 -6.08 -76.21
CA VAL A 3 11.34 -5.67 -75.22
C VAL A 3 12.01 -5.67 -73.87
N PRO A 4 11.99 -4.57 -73.09
CA PRO A 4 12.48 -4.60 -71.72
C PRO A 4 11.45 -5.25 -70.80
N THR A 5 11.80 -6.39 -70.24
CA THR A 5 11.06 -7.02 -69.14
C THR A 5 11.32 -6.24 -67.84
N GLN A 6 10.36 -5.43 -67.44
CA GLN A 6 10.34 -4.82 -66.09
C GLN A 6 9.90 -5.88 -65.09
N THR A 7 10.85 -6.50 -64.42
CA THR A 7 10.58 -7.28 -63.22
C THR A 7 10.47 -6.32 -62.03
N GLY A 8 9.28 -5.75 -61.84
CA GLY A 8 8.93 -5.00 -60.66
C GLY A 8 8.64 -5.96 -59.50
N SER A 9 9.64 -6.36 -58.77
CA SER A 9 9.50 -7.00 -57.50
C SER A 9 9.11 -5.92 -56.47
N GLY A 10 7.86 -5.51 -56.50
CA GLY A 10 7.27 -4.66 -55.47
C GLY A 10 6.98 -5.49 -54.20
N GLY A 11 8.03 -5.76 -53.45
CA GLY A 11 7.85 -6.23 -52.10
C GLY A 11 7.12 -5.14 -51.29
N MET A 12 5.85 -5.38 -50.93
CA MET A 12 5.15 -4.53 -49.99
C MET A 12 5.89 -4.63 -48.66
N SER A 13 6.83 -3.72 -48.41
CA SER A 13 7.43 -3.56 -47.08
C SER A 13 6.37 -2.93 -46.16
N ILE A 14 5.72 -3.76 -45.36
CA ILE A 14 4.82 -3.28 -44.32
C ILE A 14 5.66 -2.52 -43.30
N ASN A 15 5.41 -1.22 -43.20
CA ASN A 15 6.09 -0.40 -42.21
C ASN A 15 5.52 -0.75 -40.82
N MET A 16 6.31 -1.42 -39.99
CA MET A 16 5.94 -1.86 -38.66
C MET A 16 6.03 -0.74 -37.61
N THR A 17 6.58 0.40 -37.95
CA THR A 17 6.79 1.52 -37.02
C THR A 17 5.48 2.00 -36.36
N PRO A 18 4.36 2.19 -37.10
CA PRO A 18 3.10 2.60 -36.47
C PRO A 18 2.54 1.57 -35.48
N MET A 19 2.78 0.29 -35.74
CA MET A 19 2.32 -0.76 -34.82
C MET A 19 3.10 -0.78 -33.50
N ILE A 20 4.41 -0.54 -33.57
CA ILE A 20 5.26 -0.46 -32.38
C ILE A 20 4.86 0.76 -31.54
N ASP A 21 4.55 1.88 -32.18
CA ASP A 21 4.14 3.11 -31.48
C ASP A 21 2.83 2.91 -30.69
N VAL A 22 1.82 2.28 -31.32
CA VAL A 22 0.56 1.97 -30.63
C VAL A 22 0.77 1.05 -29.43
N VAL A 23 1.60 0.01 -29.57
CA VAL A 23 1.90 -0.91 -28.46
C VAL A 23 2.66 -0.18 -27.36
N PHE A 24 3.61 0.67 -27.71
CA PHE A 24 4.35 1.48 -26.73
C PHE A 24 3.42 2.43 -25.97
N GLN A 25 2.51 3.14 -26.66
CA GLN A 25 1.51 3.99 -26.03
C GLN A 25 0.60 3.22 -25.08
N LEU A 26 0.15 2.02 -25.45
CA LEU A 26 -0.65 1.18 -24.58
C LEU A 26 0.11 0.78 -23.30
N ILE A 27 1.39 0.41 -23.42
CA ILE A 27 2.23 0.06 -22.27
C ILE A 27 2.40 1.26 -21.34
N VAL A 28 2.70 2.45 -21.88
CA VAL A 28 2.81 3.69 -21.11
C VAL A 28 1.50 4.02 -20.41
N PHE A 29 0.37 3.90 -21.11
CA PHE A 29 -0.95 4.13 -20.52
C PHE A 29 -1.26 3.14 -19.38
N PHE A 30 -1.02 1.85 -19.58
CA PHE A 30 -1.20 0.84 -18.53
C PHE A 30 -0.28 1.07 -17.33
N THR A 31 0.95 1.48 -17.58
CA THR A 31 1.90 1.79 -16.49
C THR A 31 1.42 3.01 -15.70
N ALA A 32 0.97 4.05 -16.37
CA ALA A 32 0.44 5.26 -15.73
C ALA A 32 -0.84 4.96 -14.93
N THR A 33 -1.80 4.24 -15.50
CA THR A 33 -3.05 3.87 -14.79
C THR A 33 -2.80 2.91 -13.63
N SER A 34 -1.84 1.99 -13.75
CA SER A 34 -1.45 1.09 -12.65
C SER A 34 -0.89 1.84 -11.44
N THR A 35 -0.16 2.92 -11.66
CA THR A 35 0.38 3.75 -10.56
C THR A 35 -0.73 4.56 -9.88
N ILE A 36 -1.71 5.06 -10.63
CA ILE A 36 -2.87 5.78 -10.08
C ILE A 36 -3.76 4.83 -9.26
N ALA A 37 -4.07 3.64 -9.78
CA ALA A 37 -4.88 2.65 -9.07
C ALA A 37 -4.26 2.19 -7.75
N LYS A 38 -2.94 2.18 -7.63
CA LYS A 38 -2.23 1.89 -6.37
C LYS A 38 -2.25 3.07 -5.39
N GLY A 39 -2.48 4.28 -5.87
CA GLY A 39 -2.52 5.50 -5.06
C GLY A 39 -3.81 5.68 -4.26
N GLU A 40 -4.94 5.13 -4.72
CA GLU A 40 -6.22 5.32 -4.05
C GLU A 40 -6.42 4.42 -2.81
N PHE A 41 -5.70 3.32 -2.69
CA PHE A 41 -5.77 2.42 -1.53
C PHE A 41 -4.70 2.65 -0.46
N GLY A 42 -3.82 3.58 -0.65
CA GLY A 42 -2.84 3.97 0.33
C GLY A 42 -2.61 5.46 0.23
N GLN A 43 -3.28 6.30 1.02
CA GLN A 43 -2.71 7.57 1.36
C GLN A 43 -1.33 7.28 1.94
N ARG A 44 -0.31 7.27 1.07
CA ARG A 44 1.06 7.43 1.50
C ARG A 44 1.11 8.80 2.16
N VAL A 45 0.89 8.81 3.46
CA VAL A 45 1.41 9.88 4.28
C VAL A 45 2.92 9.75 4.11
N GLU A 46 3.52 10.59 3.26
CA GLU A 46 4.95 10.82 3.28
C GLU A 46 5.26 11.28 4.70
N LEU A 47 5.79 10.36 5.48
CA LEU A 47 6.41 10.74 6.75
C LEU A 47 7.61 11.60 6.35
N PRO A 48 7.71 12.85 6.82
CA PRO A 48 8.93 13.59 6.66
C PRO A 48 10.05 12.71 7.23
N ALA A 49 11.13 12.59 6.47
CA ALA A 49 12.32 11.89 6.89
C ALA A 49 12.79 12.53 8.22
N ALA A 50 12.39 11.94 9.33
CA ALA A 50 12.98 12.25 10.62
C ALA A 50 14.39 11.74 10.51
N GLU A 51 15.31 12.70 10.42
CA GLU A 51 16.74 12.47 10.47
C GLU A 51 17.06 11.50 11.61
N LYS A 52 17.81 10.45 11.26
CA LYS A 52 18.68 9.68 12.14
C LYS A 52 18.22 9.50 13.59
N GLY A 53 17.21 8.69 13.77
CA GLY A 53 17.03 7.98 15.03
C GLY A 53 17.76 6.65 14.91
N LYS A 54 18.91 6.57 15.59
CA LYS A 54 19.69 5.40 16.01
C LYS A 54 19.31 4.06 15.39
N ASP A 55 20.34 3.42 14.87
CA ASP A 55 20.43 2.02 14.46
C ASP A 55 19.38 1.14 15.16
N ARG A 56 18.33 0.83 14.45
CA ARG A 56 17.41 -0.21 14.85
C ARG A 56 18.07 -1.49 14.41
N ASP A 57 18.62 -2.22 15.36
CA ASP A 57 19.15 -3.55 15.17
C ASP A 57 18.21 -4.36 14.27
N GLU A 58 18.68 -4.70 13.08
CA GLU A 58 17.97 -5.52 12.09
C GLU A 58 17.71 -6.96 12.57
N SER A 59 18.08 -7.29 13.80
CA SER A 59 18.03 -8.63 14.34
C SER A 59 16.67 -9.08 14.88
N THR A 60 15.68 -8.19 14.94
CA THR A 60 14.31 -8.58 15.36
C THR A 60 13.31 -7.99 14.38
N GLN A 61 13.03 -8.67 13.28
CA GLN A 61 11.94 -8.33 12.37
C GLN A 61 10.60 -8.44 13.10
N LYS A 62 10.21 -7.34 13.76
CA LYS A 62 8.91 -7.24 14.39
C LYS A 62 7.85 -7.13 13.30
N LYS A 63 6.88 -8.00 13.34
CA LYS A 63 5.72 -7.92 12.46
C LYS A 63 4.88 -6.72 12.88
N LYS A 64 4.66 -5.79 11.95
CA LYS A 64 3.91 -4.56 12.21
C LYS A 64 2.53 -4.61 11.57
N ILE A 65 1.50 -4.44 12.39
CA ILE A 65 0.11 -4.26 11.95
C ILE A 65 -0.22 -2.78 12.04
N THR A 66 -0.68 -2.19 10.94
CA THR A 66 -1.10 -0.79 10.92
C THR A 66 -2.61 -0.70 10.85
N ALA A 67 -3.23 -0.10 11.85
CA ALA A 67 -4.66 0.20 11.90
C ALA A 67 -4.86 1.72 11.70
N ASN A 68 -5.59 2.09 10.65
CA ASN A 68 -5.93 3.48 10.38
C ASN A 68 -7.33 3.75 10.92
N VAL A 69 -7.49 4.83 11.67
CA VAL A 69 -8.78 5.29 12.19
C VAL A 69 -9.10 6.64 11.56
N LEU A 70 -10.18 6.68 10.79
CA LEU A 70 -10.63 7.87 10.09
C LEU A 70 -11.38 8.80 11.03
N SER A 71 -11.55 10.06 10.62
CA SER A 71 -12.38 11.05 11.33
C SER A 71 -13.84 10.64 11.49
N SER A 72 -14.34 9.78 10.59
CA SER A 72 -15.69 9.18 10.68
C SER A 72 -15.83 8.15 11.80
N GLY A 73 -14.72 7.68 12.41
CA GLY A 73 -14.69 6.55 13.32
C GLY A 73 -14.54 5.19 12.64
N GLU A 74 -14.45 5.19 11.32
CA GLU A 74 -14.20 3.97 10.54
C GLU A 74 -12.75 3.51 10.73
N VAL A 75 -12.57 2.21 10.90
CA VAL A 75 -11.26 1.60 11.10
C VAL A 75 -10.88 0.80 9.86
N SER A 76 -9.65 0.94 9.40
CA SER A 76 -9.15 0.10 8.33
C SER A 76 -7.79 -0.53 8.67
N VAL A 77 -7.64 -1.81 8.35
CA VAL A 77 -6.41 -2.58 8.55
C VAL A 77 -6.02 -3.22 7.22
N GLY A 78 -4.78 -2.95 6.78
CA GLY A 78 -4.31 -3.48 5.50
C GLY A 78 -5.12 -3.02 4.29
N GLY A 79 -5.78 -1.85 4.38
CA GLY A 79 -6.61 -1.29 3.30
C GLY A 79 -8.05 -1.84 3.25
N ARG A 80 -8.46 -2.64 4.23
CA ARG A 80 -9.85 -3.14 4.36
C ARG A 80 -10.51 -2.49 5.56
N THR A 81 -11.75 -2.03 5.39
CA THR A 81 -12.59 -1.60 6.51
C THR A 81 -12.83 -2.78 7.44
N THR A 82 -12.61 -2.56 8.71
CA THR A 82 -12.57 -3.61 9.73
C THR A 82 -13.30 -3.12 10.98
N ASN A 83 -14.08 -3.97 11.59
CA ASN A 83 -14.69 -3.71 12.89
C ASN A 83 -13.82 -4.28 14.03
N ALA A 84 -14.16 -3.97 15.28
CA ALA A 84 -13.39 -4.42 16.44
C ALA A 84 -13.34 -5.96 16.59
N ALA A 85 -14.35 -6.69 16.13
CA ALA A 85 -14.38 -8.15 16.19
C ALA A 85 -13.43 -8.75 15.14
N GLU A 86 -13.51 -8.27 13.91
CA GLU A 86 -12.59 -8.68 12.81
C GLU A 86 -11.14 -8.32 13.13
N PHE A 87 -10.92 -7.18 13.80
CA PHE A 87 -9.58 -6.81 14.27
C PHE A 87 -9.02 -7.82 15.27
N GLN A 88 -9.86 -8.34 16.18
CA GLN A 88 -9.46 -9.39 17.12
C GLN A 88 -9.09 -10.69 16.40
N GLU A 89 -9.81 -11.06 15.34
CA GLU A 89 -9.50 -12.24 14.52
C GLU A 89 -8.17 -12.06 13.80
N ILE A 90 -7.91 -10.87 13.23
CA ILE A 90 -6.62 -10.55 12.61
C ILE A 90 -5.48 -10.67 13.62
N LEU A 91 -5.65 -10.09 14.82
CA LEU A 91 -4.66 -10.21 15.90
C LEU A 91 -4.42 -11.66 16.29
N GLN A 92 -5.47 -12.46 16.40
CA GLN A 92 -5.35 -13.86 16.76
C GLN A 92 -4.64 -14.69 15.70
N ALA A 93 -4.92 -14.43 14.41
CA ALA A 93 -4.24 -15.09 13.31
C ALA A 93 -2.73 -14.76 13.27
N GLU A 94 -2.37 -13.50 13.52
CA GLU A 94 -0.96 -13.09 13.57
C GLU A 94 -0.25 -13.62 14.82
N LEU A 95 -0.92 -13.71 15.96
CA LEU A 95 -0.37 -14.30 17.19
C LEU A 95 -0.17 -15.82 17.10
N ALA A 96 -0.90 -16.49 16.20
CA ALA A 96 -0.68 -17.92 15.94
C ALA A 96 0.64 -18.17 15.19
N GLN A 97 1.14 -17.17 14.46
CA GLN A 97 2.38 -17.25 13.67
C GLN A 97 3.57 -16.55 14.35
N HIS A 98 3.29 -15.55 15.18
CA HIS A 98 4.29 -14.70 15.83
C HIS A 98 4.03 -14.58 17.33
N SER A 99 5.09 -14.56 18.13
CA SER A 99 4.97 -14.29 19.57
C SER A 99 4.48 -12.85 19.82
N ALA A 100 3.73 -12.64 20.89
CA ALA A 100 3.19 -11.32 21.26
C ALA A 100 4.28 -10.22 21.36
N ASN A 101 5.50 -10.59 21.74
CA ASN A 101 6.64 -9.68 21.82
C ASN A 101 7.25 -9.30 20.45
N GLN A 102 6.91 -10.04 19.39
CA GLN A 102 7.34 -9.78 18.02
C GLN A 102 6.31 -9.02 17.21
N LEU A 103 5.11 -8.80 17.78
CA LEU A 103 4.02 -8.09 17.13
C LEU A 103 3.96 -6.66 17.64
N GLU A 104 4.05 -5.70 16.70
CA GLU A 104 3.85 -4.27 16.95
C GLU A 104 2.57 -3.81 16.27
N VAL A 105 1.66 -3.20 17.02
CA VAL A 105 0.45 -2.58 16.47
C VAL A 105 0.61 -1.08 16.42
N GLN A 106 0.55 -0.51 15.22
CA GLN A 106 0.58 0.93 15.03
C GLN A 106 -0.80 1.47 14.71
N PHE A 107 -1.33 2.33 15.56
CA PHE A 107 -2.54 3.10 15.29
C PHE A 107 -2.20 4.42 14.60
N ARG A 108 -2.83 4.66 13.45
CA ARG A 108 -2.81 5.94 12.76
C ARG A 108 -4.18 6.56 12.84
N ALA A 109 -4.39 7.40 13.82
CA ALA A 109 -5.66 8.07 14.02
C ALA A 109 -5.63 9.48 13.41
N ASP A 110 -6.72 9.84 12.74
CA ASP A 110 -6.97 11.22 12.36
C ASP A 110 -7.17 12.06 13.63
N ARG A 111 -6.82 13.35 13.58
CA ARG A 111 -7.00 14.26 14.73
C ARG A 111 -8.46 14.34 15.19
N ALA A 112 -9.39 14.24 14.26
CA ALA A 112 -10.83 14.29 14.53
C ALA A 112 -11.44 12.92 14.80
N ALA A 113 -10.62 11.84 14.82
CA ALA A 113 -11.11 10.49 15.07
C ALA A 113 -11.69 10.39 16.51
N PRO A 114 -12.89 9.85 16.65
CA PRO A 114 -13.49 9.70 17.98
C PRO A 114 -12.76 8.61 18.78
N TYR A 115 -12.47 8.88 20.04
CA TYR A 115 -11.76 7.94 20.92
C TYR A 115 -12.50 6.60 21.08
N CYS A 116 -13.83 6.63 21.05
CA CYS A 116 -14.67 5.43 21.13
C CYS A 116 -14.43 4.42 19.98
N ALA A 117 -13.84 4.85 18.86
CA ALA A 117 -13.44 3.95 17.78
C ALA A 117 -12.07 3.30 18.06
N VAL A 118 -11.20 3.97 18.80
CA VAL A 118 -9.84 3.48 19.12
C VAL A 118 -9.86 2.57 20.35
N GLU A 119 -10.68 2.88 21.36
CA GLU A 119 -10.74 2.17 22.62
C GLU A 119 -10.96 0.64 22.48
N PRO A 120 -11.93 0.15 21.69
CA PRO A 120 -12.13 -1.29 21.54
C PRO A 120 -10.93 -2.01 20.92
N LEU A 121 -10.18 -1.34 20.05
CA LEU A 121 -8.97 -1.89 19.42
C LEU A 121 -7.83 -2.00 20.44
N LEU A 122 -7.67 -0.99 21.31
CA LEU A 122 -6.69 -1.03 22.40
C LEU A 122 -7.01 -2.13 23.40
N LEU A 123 -8.27 -2.28 23.77
CA LEU A 123 -8.72 -3.35 24.65
C LEU A 123 -8.48 -4.73 24.02
N ALA A 124 -8.65 -4.86 22.70
CA ALA A 124 -8.35 -6.09 21.98
C ALA A 124 -6.85 -6.43 22.06
N CYS A 125 -5.96 -5.45 21.87
CA CYS A 125 -4.52 -5.64 22.01
C CYS A 125 -4.15 -6.07 23.45
N ALA A 126 -4.68 -5.36 24.46
CA ALA A 126 -4.41 -5.66 25.86
C ALA A 126 -4.88 -7.07 26.26
N ARG A 127 -6.09 -7.48 25.86
CA ARG A 127 -6.63 -8.82 26.12
C ARG A 127 -5.80 -9.95 25.49
N LYS A 128 -5.16 -9.68 24.35
CA LYS A 128 -4.31 -10.63 23.66
C LYS A 128 -2.83 -10.57 24.07
N GLY A 129 -2.49 -9.69 25.03
CA GLY A 129 -1.13 -9.55 25.54
C GLY A 129 -0.17 -8.84 24.59
N VAL A 130 -0.67 -8.08 23.61
CA VAL A 130 0.14 -7.27 22.71
C VAL A 130 0.37 -5.92 23.35
N TRP A 131 1.56 -5.73 23.92
CA TRP A 131 1.92 -4.49 24.66
C TRP A 131 2.68 -3.48 23.79
N GLN A 132 3.19 -3.90 22.64
CA GLN A 132 3.90 -3.02 21.74
C GLN A 132 2.91 -2.28 20.83
N VAL A 133 2.37 -1.19 21.39
CA VAL A 133 1.42 -0.32 20.69
C VAL A 133 2.05 1.04 20.48
N SER A 134 2.03 1.53 19.25
CA SER A 134 2.52 2.84 18.88
C SER A 134 1.42 3.68 18.22
N PHE A 135 1.43 4.98 18.47
CA PHE A 135 0.49 5.93 17.87
C PHE A 135 1.23 6.85 16.92
N ALA A 136 0.73 6.95 15.70
CA ALA A 136 1.14 7.99 14.76
C ALA A 136 -0.02 8.97 14.56
N VAL A 137 0.18 10.20 15.02
CA VAL A 137 -0.79 11.28 14.86
C VAL A 137 -0.29 12.20 13.77
N LYS A 138 -1.14 12.50 12.78
CA LYS A 138 -0.84 13.49 11.75
C LYS A 138 -0.84 14.88 12.40
N ARG A 139 0.30 15.56 12.38
CA ARG A 139 0.33 16.99 12.73
C ARG A 139 -0.36 17.75 11.61
N PRO A 140 -1.21 18.73 11.92
CA PRO A 140 -1.68 19.66 10.90
C PRO A 140 -0.45 20.40 10.36
N ASP A 141 -0.33 20.45 9.04
CA ASP A 141 0.72 21.22 8.38
C ASP A 141 0.70 22.68 8.88
N GLN A 142 1.87 23.15 9.32
CA GLN A 142 2.14 24.58 9.50
C GLN A 142 2.38 25.18 8.12
#